data_7b119d03f3dee093ed98894fb345a4ac
#
_entry.id   7b119d03f3dee093ed98894fb345a4ac
#
_cell.length_a   1.000
_cell.length_b   1.000
_cell.length_c   1.000
_cell.angle_alpha   90.00
_cell.angle_beta   90.00
_cell.angle_gamma   90.00
#
_symmetry.space_group_name_H-M   'P 1'
#
loop_
_entity.id
_entity.type
_entity.pdbx_description
1 polymer ?
#
loop_
_entity_poly.entity_id
_entity_poly.type
_entity_poly.pdbx_seq_one_letter_code
_entity_poly.pdbx_strand_id
1 'polypeptide(L)'
;MNSKTVVLGTARTPFGRLGGALSAIPATSLGAAALAGAIDRSGVDPAEIEHVILGQVLQAGVGQAPARQASFKAGLAKTTTSETVNKVCASGLLAVVSAARMINDGSNAVVAAGGMESMSGAPYLLKEARTGYRFGDGKLVDAMIADGLWDYYFEMTMASQGAKVARELGITREEQDAYAYQSHQRAVAAYASGEMKEEVLPLHVASKLKGKFVVEKAPQAARARIPALAGGSSGSSMWDHTPAEEFAPNPDAWSPFVTGDVPHVLFERDEAIREDSSLEAMAKLKPIDKDGTITAANAPGVNDGAAALVLADEAWARSNGHTALATILDHATVGWDSPYIALTPAMAAHKLLEKNNLSLSDISVWEINEAFSAVVLTTAKLLGVDSAKMNLNGGAVAMGHPIGASGARIVGTVIHQLRKRGGGYGIAAICSGGGQGDAVLVKVG
;
A
#
# COMPACT_ATOMS: atom_id res chain seq x y z
N MET A 1 -20.53 -0.73 24.27
CA MET A 1 -20.57 0.43 23.34
C MET A 1 -19.82 -0.03 22.11
N ASN A 2 -20.39 0.11 20.90
CA ASN A 2 -19.59 -0.22 19.71
C ASN A 2 -18.46 0.79 19.60
N SER A 3 -17.24 0.33 19.80
CA SER A 3 -16.01 1.10 19.55
C SER A 3 -16.03 1.56 18.08
N LYS A 4 -15.61 2.80 17.83
CA LYS A 4 -15.45 3.32 16.46
C LYS A 4 -13.98 3.48 16.17
N THR A 5 -13.58 2.96 15.05
CA THR A 5 -12.20 3.11 14.59
C THR A 5 -12.01 4.44 13.86
N VAL A 6 -11.13 5.28 14.38
CA VAL A 6 -10.73 6.53 13.75
C VAL A 6 -9.30 6.45 13.20
N VAL A 7 -9.01 7.22 12.17
CA VAL A 7 -7.66 7.38 11.61
C VAL A 7 -7.08 8.69 12.12
N LEU A 8 -5.88 8.64 12.68
CA LEU A 8 -5.18 9.77 13.27
C LEU A 8 -4.08 10.33 12.38
N GLY A 9 -3.46 9.48 11.56
CA GLY A 9 -2.37 9.88 10.67
C GLY A 9 -2.25 8.94 9.47
N THR A 10 -1.77 9.47 8.36
CA THR A 10 -1.47 8.70 7.14
C THR A 10 -0.20 9.20 6.49
N ALA A 11 0.57 8.30 5.90
CA ALA A 11 1.71 8.64 5.06
C ALA A 11 1.99 7.56 4.04
N ARG A 12 2.56 7.93 2.89
CA ARG A 12 3.14 6.99 1.94
C ARG A 12 4.48 7.48 1.42
N THR A 13 5.32 6.59 1.00
CA THR A 13 6.48 6.95 0.20
C THR A 13 6.03 7.41 -1.20
N PRO A 14 6.81 8.21 -1.92
CA PRO A 14 6.68 8.25 -3.37
C PRO A 14 6.91 6.84 -3.91
N PHE A 15 6.32 6.48 -5.04
CA PHE A 15 6.49 5.15 -5.64
C PHE A 15 7.58 5.15 -6.71
N GLY A 16 8.52 4.21 -6.57
CA GLY A 16 9.60 3.97 -7.51
C GLY A 16 9.18 3.04 -8.65
N ARG A 17 9.86 3.14 -9.80
CA ARG A 17 9.74 2.19 -10.91
C ARG A 17 10.65 0.98 -10.70
N LEU A 18 10.39 -0.09 -11.43
CA LEU A 18 11.29 -1.24 -11.53
C LEU A 18 12.71 -0.76 -11.90
N GLY A 19 13.70 -1.09 -11.06
CA GLY A 19 15.08 -0.65 -11.23
C GLY A 19 15.28 0.87 -11.10
N GLY A 20 14.29 1.61 -10.58
CA GLY A 20 14.31 3.06 -10.36
C GLY A 20 14.93 3.47 -9.04
N ALA A 21 14.53 4.66 -8.55
CA ALA A 21 15.11 5.31 -7.39
C ALA A 21 15.01 4.50 -6.09
N LEU A 22 13.97 3.68 -5.92
CA LEU A 22 13.74 2.86 -4.73
C LEU A 22 14.22 1.41 -4.87
N SER A 23 14.74 1.00 -6.02
CA SER A 23 14.99 -0.43 -6.35
C SER A 23 15.99 -1.16 -5.45
N ALA A 24 16.90 -0.42 -4.79
CA ALA A 24 17.86 -1.00 -3.85
C ALA A 24 17.38 -0.96 -2.39
N ILE A 25 16.19 -0.39 -2.13
CA ILE A 25 15.67 -0.23 -0.77
C ILE A 25 14.77 -1.42 -0.44
N PRO A 26 15.06 -2.18 0.63
CA PRO A 26 14.20 -3.28 1.05
C PRO A 26 12.78 -2.82 1.38
N ALA A 27 11.78 -3.65 1.08
CA ALA A 27 10.38 -3.38 1.41
C ALA A 27 10.20 -3.00 2.89
N THR A 28 10.91 -3.66 3.80
CA THR A 28 10.85 -3.39 5.25
C THR A 28 11.37 -2.00 5.63
N SER A 29 12.27 -1.42 4.83
CA SER A 29 12.75 -0.04 5.05
C SER A 29 11.78 0.98 4.48
N LEU A 30 11.14 0.69 3.34
CA LEU A 30 10.04 1.51 2.81
C LEU A 30 8.85 1.50 3.78
N GLY A 31 8.49 0.33 4.30
CA GLY A 31 7.46 0.17 5.34
C GLY A 31 7.77 0.97 6.60
N ALA A 32 9.02 0.94 7.06
CA ALA A 32 9.46 1.72 8.22
C ALA A 32 9.32 3.23 8.00
N ALA A 33 9.67 3.72 6.81
CA ALA A 33 9.52 5.13 6.46
C ALA A 33 8.05 5.56 6.47
N ALA A 34 7.16 4.76 5.86
CA ALA A 34 5.72 5.04 5.85
C ALA A 34 5.12 5.00 7.26
N LEU A 35 5.49 4.00 8.09
CA LEU A 35 5.07 3.91 9.49
C LEU A 35 5.52 5.13 10.29
N ALA A 36 6.81 5.47 10.24
CA ALA A 36 7.35 6.62 10.96
C ALA A 36 6.65 7.93 10.54
N GLY A 37 6.41 8.11 9.24
CA GLY A 37 5.71 9.28 8.73
C GLY A 37 4.23 9.33 9.16
N ALA A 38 3.53 8.19 9.18
CA ALA A 38 2.14 8.14 9.64
C ALA A 38 2.02 8.40 11.15
N ILE A 39 2.96 7.87 11.95
CA ILE A 39 3.04 8.09 13.39
C ILE A 39 3.34 9.56 13.70
N ASP A 40 4.34 10.15 13.06
CA ASP A 40 4.68 11.57 13.20
C ASP A 40 3.47 12.47 12.91
N ARG A 41 2.79 12.23 11.79
CA ARG A 41 1.59 12.98 11.39
C ARG A 41 0.37 12.77 12.30
N SER A 42 0.32 11.63 13.00
CA SER A 42 -0.78 11.34 13.94
C SER A 42 -0.61 12.07 15.28
N GLY A 43 0.62 12.45 15.62
CA GLY A 43 0.99 12.97 16.95
C GLY A 43 0.90 11.94 18.07
N VAL A 44 0.70 10.65 17.75
CA VAL A 44 0.68 9.56 18.75
C VAL A 44 2.10 9.23 19.16
N ASP A 45 2.34 9.05 20.47
CA ASP A 45 3.63 8.57 20.95
C ASP A 45 3.88 7.15 20.37
N PRO A 46 5.03 6.91 19.75
CA PRO A 46 5.38 5.56 19.26
C PRO A 46 5.24 4.44 20.31
N ALA A 47 5.36 4.76 21.60
CA ALA A 47 5.17 3.83 22.69
C ALA A 47 3.71 3.38 22.89
N GLU A 48 2.74 4.16 22.40
CA GLU A 48 1.31 3.84 22.47
C GLU A 48 0.86 2.92 21.32
N ILE A 49 1.70 2.68 20.32
CA ILE A 49 1.38 1.73 19.23
C ILE A 49 1.51 0.31 19.76
N GLU A 50 0.37 -0.35 19.95
CA GLU A 50 0.31 -1.70 20.52
C GLU A 50 0.57 -2.80 19.49
N HIS A 51 0.14 -2.57 18.23
CA HIS A 51 0.26 -3.55 17.16
C HIS A 51 0.51 -2.92 15.79
N VAL A 52 1.21 -3.65 14.91
CA VAL A 52 1.50 -3.25 13.51
C VAL A 52 1.06 -4.34 12.56
N ILE A 53 0.24 -4.00 11.56
CA ILE A 53 -0.16 -4.91 10.49
C ILE A 53 0.31 -4.34 9.14
N LEU A 54 1.18 -5.06 8.44
CA LEU A 54 1.62 -4.63 7.10
C LEU A 54 1.35 -5.70 6.04
N GLY A 55 0.73 -5.28 4.96
CA GLY A 55 0.61 -6.07 3.74
C GLY A 55 1.96 -6.18 3.04
N GLN A 56 2.32 -7.39 2.59
CA GLN A 56 3.43 -7.64 1.67
C GLN A 56 3.18 -8.92 0.90
N VAL A 57 3.38 -8.88 -0.41
CA VAL A 57 3.12 -10.02 -1.30
C VAL A 57 4.40 -10.81 -1.58
N LEU A 58 5.45 -10.14 -2.00
CA LEU A 58 6.72 -10.73 -2.40
C LEU A 58 7.66 -10.83 -1.20
N GLN A 59 7.56 -11.94 -0.45
CA GLN A 59 8.24 -12.11 0.83
C GLN A 59 9.49 -13.00 0.75
N ALA A 60 9.75 -13.66 -0.38
CA ALA A 60 10.91 -14.53 -0.53
C ALA A 60 12.22 -13.74 -0.37
N GLY A 61 13.10 -14.18 0.55
CA GLY A 61 14.38 -13.55 0.83
C GLY A 61 14.35 -12.26 1.65
N VAL A 62 13.18 -11.78 2.08
CA VAL A 62 13.04 -10.55 2.90
C VAL A 62 13.45 -10.78 4.37
N GLY A 63 13.50 -12.02 4.80
CA GLY A 63 13.78 -12.39 6.20
C GLY A 63 12.51 -12.67 7.01
N GLN A 64 12.69 -12.98 8.29
CA GLN A 64 11.58 -13.31 9.17
C GLN A 64 10.71 -12.09 9.48
N ALA A 65 9.39 -12.30 9.56
CA ALA A 65 8.42 -11.33 10.04
C ALA A 65 8.64 -9.91 9.49
N PRO A 66 8.45 -9.67 8.19
CA PRO A 66 8.78 -8.39 7.56
C PRO A 66 8.15 -7.17 8.23
N ALA A 67 6.88 -7.26 8.67
CA ALA A 67 6.23 -6.18 9.41
C ALA A 67 6.94 -5.89 10.75
N ARG A 68 7.49 -6.91 11.41
CA ARG A 68 8.27 -6.73 12.63
C ARG A 68 9.57 -5.99 12.37
N GLN A 69 10.25 -6.33 11.27
CA GLN A 69 11.44 -5.60 10.85
C GLN A 69 11.12 -4.11 10.58
N ALA A 70 10.02 -3.83 9.86
CA ALA A 70 9.59 -2.47 9.59
C ALA A 70 9.23 -1.71 10.88
N SER A 71 8.51 -2.34 11.80
CA SER A 71 8.16 -1.82 13.12
C SER A 71 9.40 -1.35 13.90
N PHE A 72 10.40 -2.20 14.03
CA PHE A 72 11.64 -1.84 14.72
C PHE A 72 12.44 -0.75 14.00
N LYS A 73 12.54 -0.82 12.67
CA LYS A 73 13.20 0.23 11.87
C LYS A 73 12.48 1.58 11.99
N ALA A 74 11.17 1.58 12.21
CA ALA A 74 10.38 2.78 12.48
C ALA A 74 10.58 3.32 13.92
N GLY A 75 11.31 2.61 14.78
CA GLY A 75 11.59 3.03 16.15
C GLY A 75 10.53 2.65 17.17
N LEU A 76 9.63 1.71 16.83
CA LEU A 76 8.60 1.25 17.76
C LEU A 76 9.17 0.38 18.88
N ALA A 77 8.44 0.28 19.99
CA ALA A 77 8.83 -0.44 21.18
C ALA A 77 8.98 -1.95 20.92
N LYS A 78 9.81 -2.62 21.72
CA LYS A 78 9.96 -4.10 21.67
C LYS A 78 8.66 -4.82 22.06
N THR A 79 7.81 -4.18 22.83
CA THR A 79 6.49 -4.67 23.24
C THR A 79 5.43 -4.57 22.17
N THR A 80 5.59 -3.67 21.18
CA THR A 80 4.69 -3.56 20.02
C THR A 80 4.70 -4.89 19.25
N THR A 81 3.58 -5.55 19.12
CA THR A 81 3.48 -6.79 18.33
C THR A 81 3.29 -6.49 16.84
N SER A 82 3.46 -7.47 15.96
CA SER A 82 3.29 -7.20 14.52
C SER A 82 3.01 -8.46 13.72
N GLU A 83 2.27 -8.30 12.63
CA GLU A 83 2.01 -9.36 11.65
C GLU A 83 2.14 -8.87 10.21
N THR A 84 2.48 -9.79 9.30
CA THR A 84 2.53 -9.54 7.87
C THR A 84 1.41 -10.31 7.20
N VAL A 85 0.57 -9.62 6.42
CA VAL A 85 -0.58 -10.23 5.73
C VAL A 85 -0.39 -10.21 4.23
N ASN A 86 -0.89 -11.25 3.55
CA ASN A 86 -0.85 -11.36 2.10
C ASN A 86 -2.25 -11.72 1.55
N LYS A 87 -2.80 -10.81 0.78
CA LYS A 87 -4.00 -10.95 -0.03
C LYS A 87 -3.76 -10.30 -1.40
N VAL A 88 -2.60 -10.58 -1.99
CA VAL A 88 -2.12 -9.97 -3.23
C VAL A 88 -2.32 -8.44 -3.19
N CYS A 89 -2.94 -7.82 -4.22
CA CYS A 89 -3.13 -6.36 -4.30
C CYS A 89 -3.93 -5.75 -3.12
N ALA A 90 -4.81 -6.53 -2.49
CA ALA A 90 -5.62 -6.08 -1.37
C ALA A 90 -4.91 -6.17 0.00
N SER A 91 -3.65 -6.61 0.07
CA SER A 91 -2.94 -6.83 1.34
C SER A 91 -2.94 -5.61 2.25
N GLY A 92 -2.63 -4.43 1.72
CA GLY A 92 -2.62 -3.19 2.49
C GLY A 92 -4.02 -2.76 2.97
N LEU A 93 -5.07 -3.02 2.18
CA LEU A 93 -6.45 -2.77 2.60
C LEU A 93 -6.88 -3.77 3.69
N LEU A 94 -6.50 -5.04 3.54
CA LEU A 94 -6.74 -6.07 4.56
C LEU A 94 -6.08 -5.70 5.88
N ALA A 95 -4.86 -5.16 5.86
CA ALA A 95 -4.18 -4.69 7.06
C ALA A 95 -5.00 -3.59 7.78
N VAL A 96 -5.51 -2.60 7.05
CA VAL A 96 -6.38 -1.55 7.61
C VAL A 96 -7.68 -2.12 8.18
N VAL A 97 -8.32 -3.05 7.48
CA VAL A 97 -9.55 -3.73 7.94
C VAL A 97 -9.28 -4.58 9.18
N SER A 98 -8.15 -5.29 9.23
CA SER A 98 -7.77 -6.10 10.39
C SER A 98 -7.51 -5.23 11.62
N ALA A 99 -6.81 -4.11 11.45
CA ALA A 99 -6.60 -3.13 12.52
C ALA A 99 -7.94 -2.57 13.05
N ALA A 100 -8.85 -2.21 12.14
CA ALA A 100 -10.17 -1.73 12.55
C ALA A 100 -10.97 -2.80 13.32
N ARG A 101 -10.83 -4.08 12.96
CA ARG A 101 -11.47 -5.19 13.70
C ARG A 101 -10.89 -5.34 15.10
N MET A 102 -9.56 -5.30 15.25
CA MET A 102 -8.87 -5.39 16.55
C MET A 102 -9.26 -4.23 17.48
N ILE A 103 -9.43 -3.04 16.94
CA ILE A 103 -9.90 -1.88 17.70
C ILE A 103 -11.38 -2.05 18.09
N ASN A 104 -12.23 -2.48 17.16
CA ASN A 104 -13.67 -2.62 17.40
C ASN A 104 -14.01 -3.77 18.36
N ASP A 105 -13.18 -4.81 18.43
CA ASP A 105 -13.36 -5.91 19.41
C ASP A 105 -12.68 -5.63 20.76
N GLY A 106 -11.95 -4.52 20.87
CA GLY A 106 -11.28 -4.10 22.10
C GLY A 106 -9.95 -4.80 22.39
N SER A 107 -9.39 -5.54 21.41
CA SER A 107 -8.09 -6.21 21.57
C SER A 107 -6.94 -5.20 21.65
N ASN A 108 -7.05 -4.08 20.92
CA ASN A 108 -6.05 -2.99 20.89
C ASN A 108 -6.76 -1.62 20.85
N ALA A 109 -6.16 -0.64 21.50
CA ALA A 109 -6.62 0.74 21.44
C ALA A 109 -6.01 1.52 20.26
N VAL A 110 -4.73 1.25 19.93
CA VAL A 110 -3.99 1.93 18.86
C VAL A 110 -3.21 0.93 18.02
N VAL A 111 -3.47 0.94 16.71
CA VAL A 111 -2.85 0.03 15.74
C VAL A 111 -2.32 0.81 14.55
N ALA A 112 -1.08 0.55 14.13
CA ALA A 112 -0.58 1.05 12.87
C ALA A 112 -0.78 -0.02 11.79
N ALA A 113 -1.37 0.35 10.65
CA ALA A 113 -1.68 -0.57 9.57
C ALA A 113 -1.30 -0.01 8.21
N GLY A 114 -0.92 -0.87 7.29
CA GLY A 114 -0.53 -0.42 5.96
C GLY A 114 -0.02 -1.53 5.07
N GLY A 115 0.94 -1.19 4.22
CA GLY A 115 1.59 -2.17 3.37
C GLY A 115 2.88 -1.64 2.76
N MET A 116 3.71 -2.55 2.34
CA MET A 116 5.02 -2.29 1.76
C MET A 116 5.30 -3.29 0.66
N GLU A 117 6.02 -2.86 -0.36
CA GLU A 117 6.47 -3.75 -1.43
C GLU A 117 7.77 -3.26 -2.04
N SER A 118 8.66 -4.16 -2.35
CA SER A 118 9.80 -3.92 -3.24
C SER A 118 9.73 -4.99 -4.34
N MET A 119 9.05 -4.65 -5.43
CA MET A 119 8.95 -5.57 -6.56
C MET A 119 10.29 -5.68 -7.30
N SER A 120 11.10 -4.59 -7.27
CA SER A 120 12.48 -4.61 -7.76
C SER A 120 13.37 -5.58 -6.99
N GLY A 121 13.09 -5.81 -5.70
CA GLY A 121 13.82 -6.72 -4.82
C GLY A 121 13.37 -8.18 -4.88
N ALA A 122 12.34 -8.51 -5.67
CA ALA A 122 11.85 -9.88 -5.80
C ALA A 122 12.92 -10.82 -6.40
N PRO A 123 13.22 -11.96 -5.76
CA PRO A 123 14.27 -12.84 -6.22
C PRO A 123 13.81 -13.78 -7.35
N TYR A 124 14.77 -14.35 -8.04
CA TYR A 124 14.54 -15.55 -8.84
C TYR A 124 14.72 -16.81 -7.99
N LEU A 125 13.89 -17.82 -8.22
CA LEU A 125 13.81 -19.04 -7.42
C LEU A 125 14.29 -20.26 -8.22
N LEU A 126 15.12 -21.06 -7.56
CA LEU A 126 15.51 -22.40 -8.02
C LEU A 126 14.74 -23.45 -7.17
N LYS A 127 13.52 -23.77 -7.56
CA LYS A 127 12.60 -24.59 -6.73
C LYS A 127 13.18 -25.98 -6.40
N GLU A 128 13.91 -26.57 -7.33
CA GLU A 128 14.46 -27.93 -7.19
C GLU A 128 15.85 -27.95 -6.55
N ALA A 129 16.47 -26.79 -6.26
CA ALA A 129 17.83 -26.72 -5.73
C ALA A 129 18.01 -27.51 -4.41
N ARG A 130 16.98 -27.56 -3.55
CA ARG A 130 17.05 -28.27 -2.28
C ARG A 130 17.16 -29.79 -2.43
N THR A 131 16.54 -30.35 -3.45
CA THR A 131 16.62 -31.79 -3.76
C THR A 131 17.69 -32.11 -4.80
N GLY A 132 18.23 -31.10 -5.47
CA GLY A 132 19.30 -31.18 -6.47
C GLY A 132 18.83 -31.37 -7.89
N TYR A 133 19.60 -30.84 -8.82
CA TYR A 133 19.43 -31.05 -10.27
C TYR A 133 20.34 -32.22 -10.66
N ARG A 134 19.74 -33.34 -11.03
CA ARG A 134 20.52 -34.56 -11.32
C ARG A 134 21.07 -34.61 -12.74
N PHE A 135 20.25 -34.22 -13.73
CA PHE A 135 20.62 -34.31 -15.14
C PHE A 135 19.73 -33.35 -15.96
N GLY A 136 20.33 -32.64 -16.92
CA GLY A 136 19.65 -31.64 -17.74
C GLY A 136 19.58 -30.23 -17.08
N ASP A 137 18.87 -29.33 -17.76
CA ASP A 137 18.75 -27.93 -17.38
C ASP A 137 17.79 -27.72 -16.20
N GLY A 138 18.07 -26.70 -15.36
CA GLY A 138 17.16 -26.20 -14.32
C GLY A 138 16.36 -24.99 -14.78
N LYS A 139 15.15 -24.82 -14.24
CA LYS A 139 14.31 -23.65 -14.52
C LYS A 139 14.46 -22.60 -13.42
N LEU A 140 14.80 -21.38 -13.82
CA LEU A 140 14.80 -20.20 -12.97
C LEU A 140 13.42 -19.56 -13.02
N VAL A 141 12.77 -19.38 -11.86
CA VAL A 141 11.40 -18.84 -11.76
C VAL A 141 11.46 -17.44 -11.17
N ASP A 142 10.91 -16.46 -11.87
CA ASP A 142 10.75 -15.10 -11.36
C ASP A 142 9.63 -15.09 -10.29
N ALA A 143 10.00 -14.81 -9.04
CA ALA A 143 9.05 -14.75 -7.92
C ALA A 143 8.01 -13.63 -8.08
N MET A 144 8.39 -12.50 -8.69
CA MET A 144 7.48 -11.39 -8.94
C MET A 144 6.32 -11.81 -9.85
N ILE A 145 6.62 -12.57 -10.90
CA ILE A 145 5.60 -13.10 -11.80
C ILE A 145 4.82 -14.21 -11.10
N ALA A 146 5.51 -15.22 -10.56
CA ALA A 146 4.86 -16.42 -10.03
C ALA A 146 3.94 -16.14 -8.84
N ASP A 147 4.33 -15.24 -7.93
CA ASP A 147 3.62 -15.01 -6.68
C ASP A 147 2.73 -13.73 -6.72
N GLY A 148 2.99 -12.82 -7.66
CA GLY A 148 2.28 -11.53 -7.73
C GLY A 148 1.44 -11.28 -8.98
N LEU A 149 1.84 -11.79 -10.16
CA LEU A 149 1.28 -11.38 -11.45
C LEU A 149 0.69 -12.51 -12.30
N TRP A 150 0.76 -13.73 -11.81
CA TRP A 150 0.29 -14.93 -12.51
C TRP A 150 -0.88 -15.57 -11.78
N ASP A 151 -1.95 -15.90 -12.51
CA ASP A 151 -3.05 -16.70 -11.97
C ASP A 151 -2.70 -18.18 -12.03
N TYR A 152 -2.69 -18.83 -10.88
CA TYR A 152 -2.34 -20.25 -10.75
C TYR A 152 -3.40 -21.18 -11.34
N TYR A 153 -4.69 -20.83 -11.22
CA TYR A 153 -5.80 -21.71 -11.58
C TYR A 153 -6.08 -21.71 -13.08
N PHE A 154 -5.97 -20.55 -13.72
CA PHE A 154 -6.28 -20.35 -15.13
C PHE A 154 -5.04 -20.16 -16.00
N GLU A 155 -3.85 -20.26 -15.41
CA GLU A 155 -2.55 -20.16 -16.11
C GLU A 155 -2.45 -18.92 -17.03
N MET A 156 -2.86 -17.77 -16.51
CA MET A 156 -2.90 -16.53 -17.27
C MET A 156 -2.36 -15.34 -16.48
N THR A 157 -1.95 -14.29 -17.18
CA THR A 157 -1.49 -13.05 -16.55
C THR A 157 -2.66 -12.24 -15.98
N MET A 158 -2.39 -11.38 -15.00
CA MET A 158 -3.38 -10.40 -14.51
C MET A 158 -3.86 -9.47 -15.65
N ALA A 159 -2.99 -9.15 -16.61
CA ALA A 159 -3.35 -8.34 -17.79
C ALA A 159 -4.40 -9.05 -18.66
N SER A 160 -4.24 -10.35 -18.90
CA SER A 160 -5.23 -11.14 -19.63
C SER A 160 -6.59 -11.14 -18.94
N GLN A 161 -6.63 -11.19 -17.60
CA GLN A 161 -7.87 -11.12 -16.83
C GLN A 161 -8.55 -9.74 -16.99
N GLY A 162 -7.80 -8.65 -16.89
CA GLY A 162 -8.32 -7.30 -17.12
C GLY A 162 -8.87 -7.11 -18.53
N ALA A 163 -8.15 -7.58 -19.53
CA ALA A 163 -8.56 -7.51 -20.93
C ALA A 163 -9.82 -8.36 -21.22
N LYS A 164 -9.96 -9.52 -20.57
CA LYS A 164 -11.15 -10.40 -20.73
C LYS A 164 -12.42 -9.66 -20.34
N VAL A 165 -12.47 -9.09 -19.15
CA VAL A 165 -13.66 -8.39 -18.65
C VAL A 165 -13.95 -7.15 -19.49
N ALA A 166 -12.93 -6.38 -19.88
CA ALA A 166 -13.10 -5.21 -20.74
C ALA A 166 -13.79 -5.57 -22.07
N ARG A 167 -13.33 -6.64 -22.72
CA ARG A 167 -13.96 -7.13 -23.98
C ARG A 167 -15.39 -7.53 -23.78
N GLU A 168 -15.71 -8.32 -22.76
CA GLU A 168 -17.07 -8.79 -22.48
C GLU A 168 -18.06 -7.66 -22.18
N LEU A 169 -17.56 -6.58 -21.56
CA LEU A 169 -18.35 -5.39 -21.30
C LEU A 169 -18.31 -4.34 -22.43
N GLY A 170 -17.60 -4.62 -23.54
CA GLY A 170 -17.45 -3.69 -24.65
C GLY A 170 -16.69 -2.41 -24.31
N ILE A 171 -15.75 -2.50 -23.35
CA ILE A 171 -14.84 -1.39 -23.03
C ILE A 171 -13.67 -1.44 -24.02
N THR A 172 -13.57 -0.41 -24.87
CA THR A 172 -12.59 -0.41 -25.95
C THR A 172 -11.17 -0.09 -25.48
N ARG A 173 -10.20 -0.31 -26.36
CA ARG A 173 -8.80 0.05 -26.11
C ARG A 173 -8.65 1.59 -26.01
N GLU A 174 -9.36 2.32 -26.83
CA GLU A 174 -9.35 3.78 -26.88
C GLU A 174 -9.89 4.38 -25.57
N GLU A 175 -10.96 3.82 -25.04
CA GLU A 175 -11.50 4.22 -23.73
C GLU A 175 -10.49 3.98 -22.60
N GLN A 176 -9.79 2.84 -22.62
CA GLN A 176 -8.77 2.51 -21.64
C GLN A 176 -7.56 3.44 -21.72
N ASP A 177 -7.10 3.75 -22.92
CA ASP A 177 -6.00 4.69 -23.13
C ASP A 177 -6.40 6.13 -22.76
N ALA A 178 -7.62 6.55 -23.08
CA ALA A 178 -8.15 7.87 -22.68
C ALA A 178 -8.21 8.03 -21.16
N TYR A 179 -8.67 6.98 -20.45
CA TYR A 179 -8.67 6.97 -18.99
C TYR A 179 -7.24 7.03 -18.42
N ALA A 180 -6.32 6.24 -18.96
CA ALA A 180 -4.91 6.23 -18.54
C ALA A 180 -4.26 7.61 -18.74
N TYR A 181 -4.48 8.23 -19.88
CA TYR A 181 -4.03 9.60 -20.15
C TYR A 181 -4.57 10.57 -19.09
N GLN A 182 -5.86 10.49 -18.79
CA GLN A 182 -6.48 11.32 -17.76
C GLN A 182 -5.88 11.08 -16.37
N SER A 183 -5.57 9.82 -16.00
CA SER A 183 -4.91 9.48 -14.73
C SER A 183 -3.56 10.18 -14.61
N HIS A 184 -2.72 10.17 -15.66
CA HIS A 184 -1.47 10.91 -15.68
C HIS A 184 -1.66 12.42 -15.53
N GLN A 185 -2.60 13.02 -16.30
CA GLN A 185 -2.86 14.46 -16.22
C GLN A 185 -3.33 14.90 -14.83
N ARG A 186 -4.18 14.10 -14.20
CA ARG A 186 -4.63 14.33 -12.83
C ARG A 186 -3.50 14.26 -11.82
N ALA A 187 -2.63 13.27 -11.95
CA ALA A 187 -1.47 13.13 -11.07
C ALA A 187 -0.51 14.34 -11.22
N VAL A 188 -0.24 14.78 -12.45
CA VAL A 188 0.55 16.00 -12.72
C VAL A 188 -0.08 17.21 -12.04
N ALA A 189 -1.38 17.42 -12.22
CA ALA A 189 -2.12 18.54 -11.63
C ALA A 189 -2.11 18.49 -10.08
N ALA A 190 -2.28 17.31 -9.49
CA ALA A 190 -2.27 17.12 -8.04
C ALA A 190 -0.90 17.44 -7.41
N TYR A 191 0.19 17.09 -8.08
CA TYR A 191 1.52 17.51 -7.65
C TYR A 191 1.75 19.01 -7.82
N ALA A 192 1.33 19.59 -8.94
CA ALA A 192 1.48 21.02 -9.22
C ALA A 192 0.69 21.90 -8.23
N SER A 193 -0.51 21.45 -7.84
CA SER A 193 -1.34 22.15 -6.84
C SER A 193 -0.86 21.97 -5.39
N GLY A 194 0.08 21.04 -5.14
CA GLY A 194 0.56 20.71 -3.80
C GLY A 194 -0.36 19.76 -3.01
N GLU A 195 -1.42 19.22 -3.62
CA GLU A 195 -2.33 18.26 -2.97
C GLU A 195 -1.64 17.01 -2.46
N MET A 196 -0.58 16.57 -3.15
CA MET A 196 0.15 15.37 -2.78
C MET A 196 1.03 15.54 -1.54
N LYS A 197 1.27 16.76 -1.04
CA LYS A 197 2.16 17.02 0.12
C LYS A 197 1.64 16.41 1.43
N GLU A 198 0.33 16.35 1.60
CA GLU A 198 -0.27 15.73 2.79
C GLU A 198 -0.22 14.20 2.73
N GLU A 199 -0.13 13.63 1.55
CA GLU A 199 -0.13 12.19 1.31
C GLU A 199 1.30 11.63 1.25
N VAL A 200 2.15 12.25 0.43
CA VAL A 200 3.51 11.78 0.15
C VAL A 200 4.50 12.25 1.21
N LEU A 201 5.35 11.32 1.65
CA LEU A 201 6.49 11.58 2.51
C LEU A 201 7.77 11.67 1.64
N PRO A 202 8.41 12.83 1.53
CA PRO A 202 9.68 12.93 0.81
C PRO A 202 10.76 12.04 1.41
N LEU A 203 11.54 11.37 0.57
CA LEU A 203 12.65 10.51 0.97
C LEU A 203 13.97 11.06 0.45
N HIS A 204 15.01 11.01 1.25
CA HIS A 204 16.38 11.22 0.79
C HIS A 204 16.93 9.88 0.30
N VAL A 205 17.10 9.72 -1.00
CA VAL A 205 17.64 8.52 -1.62
C VAL A 205 19.02 8.80 -2.22
N ALA A 206 19.91 7.83 -2.16
CA ALA A 206 21.22 8.01 -2.75
C ALA A 206 21.13 8.22 -4.26
N SER A 207 21.84 9.22 -4.76
CA SER A 207 22.01 9.39 -6.20
C SER A 207 22.74 8.19 -6.79
N LYS A 208 22.34 7.72 -7.99
CA LYS A 208 22.96 6.59 -8.68
C LYS A 208 24.48 6.75 -8.77
N LEU A 209 25.22 6.04 -7.95
CA LEU A 209 26.64 5.82 -8.14
C LEU A 209 26.84 4.36 -8.53
N LYS A 210 27.01 4.08 -9.83
CA LYS A 210 27.44 2.79 -10.40
C LYS A 210 26.80 1.55 -9.73
N GLY A 211 25.47 1.48 -9.67
CA GLY A 211 24.76 0.27 -9.26
C GLY A 211 24.62 0.05 -7.74
N LYS A 212 24.98 1.02 -6.91
CA LYS A 212 24.74 0.99 -5.46
C LYS A 212 23.88 2.17 -5.04
N PHE A 213 22.84 1.90 -4.26
CA PHE A 213 21.97 2.91 -3.67
C PHE A 213 22.22 2.97 -2.16
N VAL A 214 22.14 4.16 -1.60
CA VAL A 214 22.32 4.42 -0.16
C VAL A 214 21.17 5.35 0.27
N VAL A 215 20.51 5.08 1.38
CA VAL A 215 19.41 5.89 1.93
C VAL A 215 19.85 6.53 3.23
N GLU A 216 19.64 7.83 3.41
CA GLU A 216 20.07 8.58 4.58
C GLU A 216 19.14 8.45 5.79
N LYS A 217 19.66 8.71 6.99
CA LYS A 217 18.90 8.64 8.24
C LYS A 217 17.73 9.62 8.24
N ALA A 218 16.58 9.17 8.74
CA ALA A 218 15.54 10.09 9.20
C ALA A 218 16.13 11.09 10.21
N PRO A 219 15.64 12.33 10.23
CA PRO A 219 16.07 13.31 11.23
C PRO A 219 15.97 12.71 12.63
N GLN A 220 16.95 12.99 13.47
CA GLN A 220 17.13 12.44 14.83
C GLN A 220 16.00 12.79 15.83
N ALA A 221 14.85 13.28 15.37
CA ALA A 221 13.72 13.64 16.23
C ALA A 221 13.05 12.46 16.97
N ALA A 222 13.32 11.23 16.60
CA ALA A 222 12.67 10.04 17.16
C ALA A 222 13.61 9.12 17.96
N ARG A 223 14.67 9.64 18.57
CA ARG A 223 15.28 8.95 19.71
C ARG A 223 14.51 9.37 20.97
N ALA A 224 13.27 8.94 21.10
CA ALA A 224 12.61 8.91 22.40
C ALA A 224 13.51 8.06 23.31
N ARG A 225 14.12 8.69 24.33
CA ARG A 225 14.75 8.00 25.44
C ARG A 225 13.66 7.08 26.00
N ILE A 226 13.87 5.78 25.89
CA ILE A 226 13.07 4.80 26.66
C ILE A 226 13.20 5.28 28.10
N PRO A 227 12.11 5.67 28.78
CA PRO A 227 12.19 5.90 30.22
C PRO A 227 12.65 4.59 30.82
N ALA A 228 13.78 4.58 31.52
CA ALA A 228 14.10 3.46 32.40
C ALA A 228 12.88 3.28 33.29
N LEU A 229 12.26 2.09 33.26
CA LEU A 229 11.20 1.74 34.18
C LEU A 229 11.76 1.98 35.57
N ALA A 230 11.33 3.08 36.18
CA ALA A 230 11.70 3.43 37.54
C ALA A 230 11.15 2.33 38.44
N GLY A 231 12.05 1.66 39.19
CA GLY A 231 11.77 0.53 40.01
C GLY A 231 10.61 0.76 40.96
N GLY A 232 9.66 -0.12 40.91
CA GLY A 232 8.65 -0.39 41.91
C GLY A 232 8.82 -1.82 42.44
N SER A 233 9.41 -1.94 43.63
CA SER A 233 9.35 -3.02 44.62
C SER A 233 9.22 -4.49 44.17
N SER A 234 10.30 -5.25 44.47
CA SER A 234 10.35 -6.63 44.97
C SER A 234 9.39 -7.67 44.36
N GLY A 235 9.86 -8.27 43.32
CA GLY A 235 9.37 -9.53 42.77
C GLY A 235 10.15 -9.81 41.50
N SER A 236 11.24 -10.60 41.60
CA SER A 236 12.00 -10.99 40.41
C SER A 236 11.12 -11.81 39.48
N SER A 237 10.64 -11.19 38.42
CA SER A 237 9.99 -11.91 37.32
C SER A 237 11.06 -12.63 36.51
N MET A 238 10.73 -13.82 36.00
CA MET A 238 11.58 -14.66 35.15
C MET A 238 11.98 -13.93 33.84
N TRP A 239 11.50 -12.73 33.63
CA TRP A 239 11.71 -11.87 32.44
C TRP A 239 12.78 -10.80 32.64
N ASP A 240 13.31 -10.63 33.88
CA ASP A 240 14.28 -9.57 34.20
C ASP A 240 15.75 -9.96 33.92
N HIS A 241 16.02 -11.13 33.33
CA HIS A 241 17.37 -11.67 33.20
C HIS A 241 17.96 -11.69 31.80
N THR A 242 17.52 -10.85 30.89
CA THR A 242 18.28 -10.62 29.64
C THR A 242 19.14 -9.36 29.81
N PRO A 243 20.48 -9.49 29.97
CA PRO A 243 21.35 -8.32 30.00
C PRO A 243 21.13 -7.53 28.68
N ALA A 244 20.79 -6.27 28.78
CA ALA A 244 20.52 -5.39 27.64
C ALA A 244 21.75 -5.21 26.71
N GLU A 245 22.92 -5.66 27.12
CA GLU A 245 24.20 -5.50 26.43
C GLU A 245 24.57 -6.69 25.52
N GLU A 246 24.03 -7.88 25.76
CA GLU A 246 24.43 -9.11 25.04
C GLU A 246 23.71 -9.30 23.68
N PHE A 247 22.64 -8.55 23.44
CA PHE A 247 21.86 -8.53 22.20
C PHE A 247 21.64 -7.12 21.66
N ALA A 248 22.68 -6.29 21.65
CA ALA A 248 22.62 -5.06 20.86
C ALA A 248 22.48 -5.47 19.38
N PRO A 249 21.33 -5.19 18.74
CA PRO A 249 21.16 -5.52 17.34
C PRO A 249 22.27 -4.83 16.55
N ASN A 250 22.82 -5.56 15.56
CA ASN A 250 23.78 -4.96 14.64
C ASN A 250 23.18 -3.64 14.10
N PRO A 251 23.74 -2.47 14.44
CA PRO A 251 23.17 -1.19 14.04
C PRO A 251 23.07 -1.05 12.53
N ASP A 252 23.93 -1.75 11.77
CA ASP A 252 23.94 -1.74 10.30
C ASP A 252 22.78 -2.59 9.72
N ALA A 253 22.34 -3.62 10.46
CA ALA A 253 21.17 -4.43 10.07
C ALA A 253 19.84 -3.71 10.34
N TRP A 254 19.85 -2.68 11.18
CA TRP A 254 18.65 -1.97 11.65
C TRP A 254 18.50 -0.57 11.06
N SER A 255 19.52 -0.04 10.40
CA SER A 255 19.43 1.27 9.76
C SER A 255 18.59 1.12 8.47
N PRO A 256 17.38 1.71 8.41
CA PRO A 256 16.67 1.82 7.14
C PRO A 256 17.39 2.78 6.19
N PHE A 257 18.40 3.50 6.69
CA PHE A 257 19.05 4.62 6.06
C PHE A 257 20.58 4.43 6.20
N VAL A 258 21.27 4.37 5.09
CA VAL A 258 22.71 4.10 5.09
C VAL A 258 23.50 5.35 5.50
N THR A 259 24.51 5.15 6.35
CA THR A 259 25.48 6.18 6.75
C THR A 259 26.66 6.18 5.77
N GLY A 260 26.94 7.32 5.17
CA GLY A 260 28.15 7.54 4.34
C GLY A 260 28.05 8.86 3.57
N ASP A 261 29.17 9.43 3.19
CA ASP A 261 29.28 10.63 2.32
C ASP A 261 28.90 10.29 0.87
N VAL A 262 27.64 9.90 0.65
CA VAL A 262 27.08 9.62 -0.67
C VAL A 262 26.13 10.75 -1.03
N PRO A 263 26.21 11.34 -2.21
CA PRO A 263 25.27 12.37 -2.63
C PRO A 263 23.83 11.87 -2.60
N HIS A 264 22.95 12.60 -1.95
CA HIS A 264 21.52 12.29 -1.84
C HIS A 264 20.69 13.17 -2.74
N VAL A 265 19.60 12.61 -3.25
CA VAL A 265 18.58 13.32 -4.02
C VAL A 265 17.28 13.22 -3.24
N LEU A 266 16.58 14.34 -3.14
CA LEU A 266 15.23 14.36 -2.60
C LEU A 266 14.29 13.66 -3.59
N PHE A 267 13.67 12.57 -3.15
CA PHE A 267 12.69 11.81 -3.91
C PHE A 267 11.31 12.07 -3.29
N GLU A 268 10.52 12.92 -3.93
CA GLU A 268 9.26 13.45 -3.42
C GLU A 268 8.10 13.29 -4.39
N ARG A 269 8.34 12.63 -5.53
CA ARG A 269 7.36 12.45 -6.58
C ARG A 269 7.34 11.01 -7.09
N ASP A 270 6.15 10.51 -7.38
CA ASP A 270 5.99 9.19 -8.01
C ASP A 270 6.69 9.13 -9.36
N GLU A 271 7.60 8.18 -9.50
CA GLU A 271 8.55 8.12 -10.63
C GLU A 271 7.90 7.68 -11.96
N ALA A 272 6.71 7.08 -11.89
CA ALA A 272 6.00 6.55 -13.07
C ALA A 272 5.17 7.62 -13.81
N ILE A 273 4.94 8.79 -13.22
CA ILE A 273 4.12 9.85 -13.81
C ILE A 273 4.78 10.36 -15.10
N ARG A 274 4.00 10.36 -16.21
CA ARG A 274 4.45 10.79 -17.53
C ARG A 274 3.75 12.09 -17.93
N GLU A 275 4.46 13.19 -17.87
CA GLU A 275 3.95 14.51 -18.26
C GLU A 275 3.81 14.66 -19.77
N ASP A 276 4.67 13.96 -20.51
CA ASP A 276 4.75 13.96 -21.97
C ASP A 276 3.86 12.89 -22.64
N SER A 277 2.95 12.30 -21.88
CA SER A 277 2.04 11.27 -22.39
C SER A 277 1.10 11.86 -23.45
N SER A 278 0.83 11.09 -24.51
CA SER A 278 -0.16 11.46 -25.54
C SER A 278 -0.96 10.24 -25.99
N LEU A 279 -2.21 10.47 -26.41
CA LEU A 279 -3.07 9.40 -26.93
C LEU A 279 -2.49 8.75 -28.19
N GLU A 280 -1.82 9.53 -29.04
CA GLU A 280 -1.17 9.01 -30.25
C GLU A 280 0.00 8.07 -29.91
N ALA A 281 0.76 8.37 -28.84
CA ALA A 281 1.85 7.51 -28.40
C ALA A 281 1.30 6.24 -27.75
N MET A 282 0.23 6.35 -26.94
CA MET A 282 -0.43 5.19 -26.30
C MET A 282 -1.02 4.24 -27.33
N ALA A 283 -1.69 4.75 -28.37
CA ALA A 283 -2.31 3.95 -29.42
C ALA A 283 -1.31 3.06 -30.19
N LYS A 284 -0.03 3.44 -30.25
CA LYS A 284 1.03 2.69 -30.94
C LYS A 284 1.57 1.52 -30.13
N LEU A 285 1.24 1.44 -28.83
CA LEU A 285 1.75 0.38 -27.97
C LEU A 285 1.05 -0.93 -28.24
N LYS A 286 1.84 -2.02 -28.29
CA LYS A 286 1.31 -3.37 -28.41
C LYS A 286 0.71 -3.81 -27.09
N PRO A 287 -0.37 -4.60 -27.12
CA PRO A 287 -0.88 -5.28 -25.93
C PRO A 287 0.20 -6.13 -25.25
N ILE A 288 0.12 -6.24 -23.94
CA ILE A 288 1.00 -7.10 -23.12
C ILE A 288 0.79 -8.57 -23.53
N ASP A 289 -0.47 -8.98 -23.65
CA ASP A 289 -0.85 -10.31 -24.11
C ASP A 289 -1.43 -10.27 -25.52
N LYS A 290 -1.19 -11.32 -26.30
CA LYS A 290 -1.75 -11.46 -27.63
C LYS A 290 -3.28 -11.36 -27.57
N ASP A 291 -3.87 -10.58 -28.45
CA ASP A 291 -5.31 -10.31 -28.52
C ASP A 291 -5.90 -9.56 -27.30
N GLY A 292 -5.05 -9.01 -26.42
CA GLY A 292 -5.45 -8.18 -25.29
C GLY A 292 -5.69 -6.70 -25.65
N THR A 293 -6.22 -5.95 -24.70
CA THR A 293 -6.37 -4.48 -24.77
C THR A 293 -5.47 -3.75 -23.78
N ILE A 294 -4.88 -4.48 -22.84
CA ILE A 294 -3.99 -3.93 -21.82
C ILE A 294 -2.59 -3.72 -22.38
N THR A 295 -2.04 -2.54 -22.20
CA THR A 295 -0.69 -2.16 -22.65
C THR A 295 0.10 -1.56 -21.49
N ALA A 296 1.38 -1.28 -21.74
CA ALA A 296 2.22 -0.56 -20.79
C ALA A 296 1.79 0.90 -20.52
N ALA A 297 0.83 1.44 -21.30
CA ALA A 297 0.30 2.77 -21.06
C ALA A 297 -0.97 2.78 -20.21
N ASN A 298 -1.80 1.75 -20.27
CA ASN A 298 -3.08 1.67 -19.57
C ASN A 298 -3.06 0.65 -18.39
N ALA A 299 -1.86 0.23 -18.02
CA ALA A 299 -1.53 -0.54 -16.83
C ALA A 299 -0.49 0.20 -15.97
N PRO A 300 -0.50 0.03 -14.65
CA PRO A 300 0.62 0.46 -13.81
C PRO A 300 1.88 -0.32 -14.17
N GLY A 301 3.02 0.29 -13.90
CA GLY A 301 4.29 -0.42 -13.92
C GLY A 301 4.45 -1.37 -12.72
N VAL A 302 5.58 -2.08 -12.69
CA VAL A 302 6.10 -2.76 -11.50
C VAL A 302 6.75 -1.71 -10.61
N ASN A 303 6.37 -1.66 -9.33
CA ASN A 303 6.69 -0.54 -8.47
C ASN A 303 7.16 -0.95 -7.07
N ASP A 304 7.94 -0.06 -6.46
CA ASP A 304 8.42 -0.13 -5.09
C ASP A 304 7.77 0.98 -4.26
N GLY A 305 7.35 0.70 -3.03
CA GLY A 305 6.78 1.72 -2.17
C GLY A 305 6.06 1.17 -0.95
N ALA A 306 5.62 2.08 -0.08
CA ALA A 306 4.88 1.75 1.13
C ALA A 306 3.85 2.83 1.48
N ALA A 307 2.81 2.43 2.21
CA ALA A 307 1.82 3.33 2.77
C ALA A 307 1.38 2.82 4.15
N ALA A 308 1.12 3.73 5.08
CA ALA A 308 0.70 3.38 6.44
C ALA A 308 -0.32 4.39 6.99
N LEU A 309 -1.14 3.92 7.92
CA LEU A 309 -2.11 4.67 8.69
C LEU A 309 -1.94 4.33 10.16
N VAL A 310 -2.21 5.30 11.05
CA VAL A 310 -2.40 5.08 12.48
C VAL A 310 -3.88 5.13 12.77
N LEU A 311 -4.41 4.02 13.31
CA LEU A 311 -5.81 3.85 13.68
C LEU A 311 -5.92 3.76 15.20
N ALA A 312 -7.01 4.30 15.74
CA ALA A 312 -7.27 4.22 17.18
C ALA A 312 -8.77 4.08 17.47
N ASP A 313 -9.06 3.63 18.68
CA ASP A 313 -10.38 3.75 19.27
C ASP A 313 -10.77 5.24 19.44
N GLU A 314 -11.98 5.62 19.05
CA GLU A 314 -12.44 7.02 19.11
C GLU A 314 -12.40 7.58 20.54
N ALA A 315 -12.75 6.79 21.55
CA ALA A 315 -12.76 7.23 22.93
C ALA A 315 -11.33 7.39 23.47
N TRP A 316 -10.43 6.47 23.11
CA TRP A 316 -9.00 6.58 23.42
C TRP A 316 -8.41 7.84 22.77
N ALA A 317 -8.66 8.05 21.48
CA ALA A 317 -8.16 9.22 20.75
C ALA A 317 -8.60 10.54 21.41
N ARG A 318 -9.89 10.63 21.74
CA ARG A 318 -10.45 11.81 22.40
C ARG A 318 -9.86 12.07 23.80
N SER A 319 -9.71 11.01 24.61
CA SER A 319 -9.18 11.12 25.98
C SER A 319 -7.69 11.50 26.00
N ASN A 320 -6.95 11.19 24.92
CA ASN A 320 -5.54 11.54 24.76
C ASN A 320 -5.32 12.82 23.90
N GLY A 321 -6.39 13.55 23.58
CA GLY A 321 -6.30 14.85 22.89
C GLY A 321 -6.01 14.78 21.39
N HIS A 322 -6.17 13.60 20.77
CA HIS A 322 -5.97 13.44 19.34
C HIS A 322 -7.21 13.79 18.52
N THR A 323 -6.99 14.43 17.39
CA THR A 323 -8.05 14.79 16.43
C THR A 323 -8.11 13.76 15.32
N ALA A 324 -9.27 13.14 15.13
CA ALA A 324 -9.49 12.19 14.06
C ALA A 324 -9.47 12.86 12.67
N LEU A 325 -8.75 12.27 11.74
CA LEU A 325 -8.77 12.65 10.32
C LEU A 325 -10.04 12.13 9.63
N ALA A 326 -10.45 10.90 10.00
CA ALA A 326 -11.59 10.18 9.43
C ALA A 326 -12.02 9.05 10.35
N THR A 327 -13.21 8.50 10.08
CA THR A 327 -13.70 7.26 10.70
C THR A 327 -13.75 6.15 9.64
N ILE A 328 -13.25 4.97 9.95
CA ILE A 328 -13.49 3.75 9.18
C ILE A 328 -14.86 3.21 9.62
N LEU A 329 -15.86 3.36 8.76
CA LEU A 329 -17.23 2.96 9.12
C LEU A 329 -17.47 1.48 8.93
N ASP A 330 -17.07 0.95 7.79
CA ASP A 330 -17.35 -0.43 7.43
C ASP A 330 -16.44 -0.92 6.30
N HIS A 331 -16.49 -2.21 6.03
CA HIS A 331 -15.77 -2.85 4.95
C HIS A 331 -16.60 -3.99 4.33
N ALA A 332 -16.29 -4.31 3.09
CA ALA A 332 -16.83 -5.47 2.39
C ALA A 332 -15.73 -6.22 1.65
N THR A 333 -15.86 -7.54 1.66
CA THR A 333 -15.02 -8.46 0.89
C THR A 333 -15.93 -9.32 0.03
N VAL A 334 -15.51 -9.58 -1.21
CA VAL A 334 -16.17 -10.46 -2.16
C VAL A 334 -15.17 -11.41 -2.79
N GLY A 335 -15.65 -12.55 -3.26
CA GLY A 335 -14.92 -13.49 -4.09
C GLY A 335 -15.73 -13.81 -5.34
N TRP A 336 -15.04 -14.08 -6.45
CA TRP A 336 -15.63 -14.47 -7.74
C TRP A 336 -14.65 -15.37 -8.50
N ASP A 337 -15.03 -15.84 -9.68
CA ASP A 337 -14.12 -16.57 -10.53
C ASP A 337 -12.88 -15.75 -10.89
N SER A 338 -11.70 -16.35 -10.74
CA SER A 338 -10.42 -15.68 -10.83
C SER A 338 -10.22 -14.84 -12.10
N PRO A 339 -10.63 -15.28 -13.31
CA PRO A 339 -10.48 -14.48 -14.53
C PRO A 339 -11.27 -13.17 -14.55
N TYR A 340 -12.13 -12.94 -13.56
CA TYR A 340 -13.04 -11.80 -13.49
C TYR A 340 -12.67 -10.79 -12.39
N ILE A 341 -11.40 -10.66 -12.08
CA ILE A 341 -10.92 -9.73 -11.03
C ILE A 341 -11.45 -8.31 -11.20
N ALA A 342 -11.63 -7.83 -12.44
CA ALA A 342 -12.07 -6.47 -12.69
C ALA A 342 -13.52 -6.17 -12.26
N LEU A 343 -14.35 -7.21 -12.02
CA LEU A 343 -15.70 -7.03 -11.48
C LEU A 343 -15.70 -6.75 -9.98
N THR A 344 -14.69 -7.26 -9.27
CA THR A 344 -14.74 -7.39 -7.80
C THR A 344 -14.74 -6.06 -7.04
N PRO A 345 -14.10 -4.95 -7.48
CA PRO A 345 -14.25 -3.67 -6.81
C PRO A 345 -15.68 -3.14 -6.84
N ALA A 346 -16.38 -3.27 -7.98
CA ALA A 346 -17.79 -2.89 -8.11
C ALA A 346 -18.68 -3.73 -7.17
N MET A 347 -18.46 -5.04 -7.13
CA MET A 347 -19.21 -5.96 -6.27
C MET A 347 -18.99 -5.64 -4.78
N ALA A 348 -17.74 -5.37 -4.38
CA ALA A 348 -17.42 -5.02 -2.99
C ALA A 348 -18.03 -3.66 -2.60
N ALA A 349 -17.94 -2.66 -3.48
CA ALA A 349 -18.55 -1.35 -3.27
C ALA A 349 -20.08 -1.44 -3.17
N HIS A 350 -20.74 -2.18 -4.07
CA HIS A 350 -22.18 -2.40 -4.03
C HIS A 350 -22.63 -3.04 -2.71
N LYS A 351 -21.98 -4.14 -2.31
CA LYS A 351 -22.24 -4.82 -1.03
C LYS A 351 -22.07 -3.88 0.15
N LEU A 352 -21.12 -2.95 0.10
CA LEU A 352 -20.85 -1.99 1.16
C LEU A 352 -21.95 -0.92 1.23
N LEU A 353 -22.45 -0.44 0.08
CA LEU A 353 -23.56 0.49 -0.02
C LEU A 353 -24.86 -0.14 0.55
N GLU A 354 -25.20 -1.35 0.10
CA GLU A 354 -26.39 -2.08 0.62
C GLU A 354 -26.33 -2.27 2.13
N LYS A 355 -25.18 -2.73 2.65
CA LYS A 355 -24.98 -2.99 4.09
C LYS A 355 -25.16 -1.73 4.94
N ASN A 356 -24.86 -0.56 4.40
CA ASN A 356 -24.92 0.71 5.12
C ASN A 356 -26.14 1.56 4.74
N ASN A 357 -27.07 1.05 3.94
CA ASN A 357 -28.23 1.77 3.41
C ASN A 357 -27.85 3.10 2.74
N LEU A 358 -26.75 3.12 1.99
CA LEU A 358 -26.27 4.28 1.25
C LEU A 358 -26.56 4.11 -0.25
N SER A 359 -26.84 5.24 -0.90
CA SER A 359 -26.96 5.34 -2.34
C SER A 359 -25.62 5.79 -2.98
N LEU A 360 -25.49 5.63 -4.29
CA LEU A 360 -24.32 6.11 -5.03
C LEU A 360 -24.11 7.63 -4.88
N SER A 361 -25.20 8.39 -4.74
CA SER A 361 -25.16 9.85 -4.58
C SER A 361 -24.66 10.31 -3.22
N ASP A 362 -24.64 9.44 -2.22
CA ASP A 362 -24.11 9.75 -0.89
C ASP A 362 -22.57 9.72 -0.87
N ILE A 363 -21.94 9.11 -1.88
CA ILE A 363 -20.50 8.96 -1.95
C ILE A 363 -19.87 10.14 -2.68
N SER A 364 -19.12 10.93 -1.93
CA SER A 364 -18.43 12.13 -2.41
C SER A 364 -17.08 11.84 -3.10
N VAL A 365 -16.41 10.75 -2.70
CA VAL A 365 -15.10 10.36 -3.21
C VAL A 365 -15.07 8.86 -3.51
N TRP A 366 -14.64 8.55 -4.72
CA TRP A 366 -14.41 7.18 -5.20
C TRP A 366 -12.94 7.00 -5.51
N GLU A 367 -12.27 6.10 -4.83
CA GLU A 367 -10.88 5.72 -5.11
C GLU A 367 -10.84 4.23 -5.42
N ILE A 368 -10.75 3.91 -6.71
CA ILE A 368 -10.69 2.54 -7.21
C ILE A 368 -9.25 2.26 -7.63
N ASN A 369 -8.60 1.28 -7.04
CA ASN A 369 -7.22 0.97 -7.44
C ASN A 369 -7.13 0.60 -8.91
N GLU A 370 -6.29 1.32 -9.65
CA GLU A 370 -6.09 1.14 -11.09
C GLU A 370 -5.11 -0.01 -11.34
N ALA A 371 -5.50 -1.26 -11.01
CA ALA A 371 -4.70 -2.41 -11.45
C ALA A 371 -4.55 -2.40 -13.00
N PHE A 372 -5.55 -1.88 -13.68
CA PHE A 372 -5.59 -1.50 -15.10
C PHE A 372 -6.65 -0.39 -15.25
N SER A 373 -6.58 0.45 -16.29
CA SER A 373 -7.67 1.36 -16.63
C SER A 373 -9.00 0.64 -16.79
N ALA A 374 -8.95 -0.58 -17.35
CA ALA A 374 -10.10 -1.47 -17.52
C ALA A 374 -10.85 -1.75 -16.21
N VAL A 375 -10.16 -1.85 -15.08
CA VAL A 375 -10.78 -2.13 -13.76
C VAL A 375 -11.66 -0.96 -13.32
N VAL A 376 -11.19 0.26 -13.47
CA VAL A 376 -11.96 1.47 -13.11
C VAL A 376 -13.14 1.66 -14.04
N LEU A 377 -12.94 1.52 -15.35
CA LEU A 377 -14.01 1.62 -16.35
C LEU A 377 -15.08 0.53 -16.16
N THR A 378 -14.67 -0.69 -15.81
CA THR A 378 -15.57 -1.78 -15.42
C THR A 378 -16.39 -1.39 -14.19
N THR A 379 -15.72 -0.90 -13.15
CA THR A 379 -16.38 -0.47 -11.90
C THR A 379 -17.37 0.66 -12.16
N ALA A 380 -16.96 1.67 -12.92
CA ALA A 380 -17.81 2.79 -13.32
C ALA A 380 -19.07 2.33 -14.07
N LYS A 381 -18.88 1.46 -15.05
CA LYS A 381 -19.99 0.90 -15.86
C LYS A 381 -20.98 0.09 -15.04
N LEU A 382 -20.48 -0.79 -14.16
CA LEU A 382 -21.33 -1.65 -13.35
C LEU A 382 -22.10 -0.90 -12.26
N LEU A 383 -21.49 0.13 -11.67
CA LEU A 383 -22.13 0.97 -10.66
C LEU A 383 -22.99 2.08 -11.26
N GLY A 384 -22.86 2.37 -12.56
CA GLY A 384 -23.51 3.53 -13.19
C GLY A 384 -22.94 4.88 -12.71
N VAL A 385 -21.68 4.91 -12.27
CA VAL A 385 -20.97 6.12 -11.84
C VAL A 385 -20.06 6.60 -12.96
N ASP A 386 -20.07 7.92 -13.21
CA ASP A 386 -19.12 8.50 -14.18
C ASP A 386 -17.68 8.29 -13.71
N SER A 387 -16.86 7.65 -14.55
CA SER A 387 -15.42 7.42 -14.27
C SER A 387 -14.64 8.73 -14.06
N ALA A 388 -15.16 9.85 -14.57
CA ALA A 388 -14.60 11.18 -14.32
C ALA A 388 -14.64 11.58 -12.83
N LYS A 389 -15.53 10.99 -12.04
CA LYS A 389 -15.66 11.20 -10.58
C LYS A 389 -14.78 10.27 -9.74
N MET A 390 -14.08 9.32 -10.37
CA MET A 390 -13.19 8.37 -9.70
C MET A 390 -11.74 8.83 -9.81
N ASN A 391 -10.93 8.55 -8.79
CA ASN A 391 -9.47 8.76 -8.77
C ASN A 391 -9.08 10.20 -9.18
N LEU A 392 -9.58 11.16 -8.45
CA LEU A 392 -9.52 12.58 -8.81
C LEU A 392 -8.11 13.16 -8.88
N ASN A 393 -7.15 12.56 -8.19
CA ASN A 393 -5.73 12.94 -8.21
C ASN A 393 -4.88 12.04 -9.12
N GLY A 394 -5.51 11.26 -10.00
CA GLY A 394 -4.87 10.14 -10.69
C GLY A 394 -4.76 8.91 -9.79
N GLY A 395 -4.34 7.81 -10.33
CA GLY A 395 -4.25 6.54 -9.61
C GLY A 395 -3.02 5.72 -9.98
N ALA A 396 -3.10 4.41 -9.78
CA ALA A 396 -1.96 3.51 -9.90
C ALA A 396 -1.36 3.45 -11.33
N VAL A 397 -2.14 3.68 -12.38
CA VAL A 397 -1.63 3.75 -13.76
C VAL A 397 -0.60 4.86 -13.89
N ALA A 398 -0.85 6.02 -13.26
CA ALA A 398 0.07 7.14 -13.26
C ALA A 398 1.15 7.04 -12.18
N MET A 399 0.76 6.72 -10.95
CA MET A 399 1.65 6.79 -9.78
C MET A 399 2.46 5.52 -9.57
N GLY A 400 1.88 4.36 -9.90
CA GLY A 400 2.45 3.05 -9.65
C GLY A 400 1.59 2.18 -8.74
N HIS A 401 1.87 0.85 -8.76
CA HIS A 401 1.12 -0.16 -8.01
C HIS A 401 2.06 -1.10 -7.24
N PRO A 402 2.71 -0.64 -6.16
CA PRO A 402 3.36 -1.55 -5.22
C PRO A 402 2.29 -2.40 -4.55
N ILE A 403 2.18 -3.68 -4.97
CA ILE A 403 0.97 -4.50 -4.75
C ILE A 403 0.59 -4.65 -3.29
N GLY A 404 1.55 -4.83 -2.39
CA GLY A 404 1.28 -4.93 -0.94
C GLY A 404 0.85 -3.61 -0.28
N ALA A 405 1.21 -2.46 -0.87
CA ALA A 405 0.98 -1.13 -0.29
C ALA A 405 -0.28 -0.42 -0.81
N SER A 406 -0.71 -0.74 -2.02
CA SER A 406 -1.73 0.04 -2.75
C SER A 406 -3.07 0.13 -2.01
N GLY A 407 -3.48 -0.93 -1.31
CA GLY A 407 -4.73 -0.91 -0.54
C GLY A 407 -4.74 0.14 0.58
N ALA A 408 -3.63 0.31 1.29
CA ALA A 408 -3.49 1.35 2.31
C ALA A 408 -3.41 2.76 1.68
N ARG A 409 -2.70 2.89 0.54
CA ARG A 409 -2.59 4.14 -0.21
C ARG A 409 -3.97 4.67 -0.58
N ILE A 410 -4.85 3.85 -1.17
CA ILE A 410 -6.18 4.31 -1.61
C ILE A 410 -7.05 4.77 -0.45
N VAL A 411 -6.93 4.18 0.74
CA VAL A 411 -7.64 4.65 1.94
C VAL A 411 -7.13 6.03 2.35
N GLY A 412 -5.81 6.23 2.39
CA GLY A 412 -5.20 7.54 2.67
C GLY A 412 -5.67 8.61 1.68
N THR A 413 -5.67 8.31 0.38
CA THR A 413 -6.14 9.22 -0.67
C THR A 413 -7.60 9.62 -0.47
N VAL A 414 -8.52 8.66 -0.15
CA VAL A 414 -9.93 8.96 0.15
C VAL A 414 -10.03 9.94 1.32
N ILE A 415 -9.28 9.71 2.40
CA ILE A 415 -9.30 10.58 3.59
C ILE A 415 -8.89 12.01 3.22
N HIS A 416 -7.78 12.19 2.53
CA HIS A 416 -7.29 13.51 2.13
C HIS A 416 -8.26 14.22 1.19
N GLN A 417 -8.82 13.51 0.22
CA GLN A 417 -9.81 14.05 -0.71
C GLN A 417 -11.10 14.50 -0.01
N LEU A 418 -11.62 13.71 0.93
CA LEU A 418 -12.80 14.07 1.73
C LEU A 418 -12.53 15.30 2.58
N ARG A 419 -11.39 15.34 3.29
CA ARG A 419 -11.02 16.49 4.13
C ARG A 419 -10.94 17.79 3.34
N LYS A 420 -10.34 17.74 2.16
CA LYS A 420 -10.26 18.90 1.26
C LYS A 420 -11.63 19.39 0.80
N ARG A 421 -12.61 18.48 0.67
CA ARG A 421 -13.98 18.79 0.22
C ARG A 421 -14.93 19.18 1.34
N GLY A 422 -14.47 19.23 2.59
CA GLY A 422 -15.29 19.59 3.74
C GLY A 422 -16.03 18.41 4.37
N GLY A 423 -15.68 17.17 4.01
CA GLY A 423 -16.24 15.95 4.59
C GLY A 423 -17.11 15.12 3.65
N GLY A 424 -17.84 14.17 4.21
CA GLY A 424 -18.72 13.25 3.49
C GLY A 424 -18.28 11.80 3.56
N TYR A 425 -18.89 10.96 2.71
CA TYR A 425 -18.55 9.54 2.57
C TYR A 425 -17.64 9.30 1.38
N GLY A 426 -16.70 8.39 1.54
CA GLY A 426 -15.83 7.94 0.45
C GLY A 426 -15.64 6.42 0.47
N ILE A 427 -15.44 5.84 -0.69
CA ILE A 427 -15.15 4.42 -0.87
C ILE A 427 -13.77 4.25 -1.50
N ALA A 428 -12.91 3.48 -0.82
CA ALA A 428 -11.70 2.91 -1.37
C ALA A 428 -11.96 1.45 -1.74
N ALA A 429 -11.77 1.06 -3.01
CA ALA A 429 -11.98 -0.33 -3.45
C ALA A 429 -10.84 -0.83 -4.33
N ILE A 430 -10.55 -2.12 -4.23
CA ILE A 430 -9.43 -2.77 -4.90
C ILE A 430 -9.79 -4.18 -5.33
N CYS A 431 -9.40 -4.57 -6.55
CA CYS A 431 -9.38 -5.97 -6.96
C CYS A 431 -8.12 -6.67 -6.44
N SER A 432 -8.17 -7.99 -6.36
CA SER A 432 -7.04 -8.79 -5.91
C SER A 432 -6.96 -10.11 -6.67
N GLY A 433 -5.74 -10.59 -6.87
CA GLY A 433 -5.50 -11.90 -7.49
C GLY A 433 -6.30 -13.02 -6.81
N GLY A 434 -6.66 -14.06 -7.58
CA GLY A 434 -7.55 -15.13 -7.13
C GLY A 434 -9.02 -14.74 -7.11
N GLY A 435 -9.44 -13.75 -7.91
CA GLY A 435 -10.85 -13.37 -8.06
C GLY A 435 -11.45 -12.68 -6.82
N GLN A 436 -10.67 -11.95 -6.07
CA GLN A 436 -11.13 -11.29 -4.85
C GLN A 436 -11.24 -9.77 -5.03
N GLY A 437 -12.07 -9.13 -4.20
CA GLY A 437 -12.19 -7.68 -4.12
C GLY A 437 -12.56 -7.22 -2.73
N ASP A 438 -12.05 -6.07 -2.37
CA ASP A 438 -12.27 -5.44 -1.06
C ASP A 438 -12.64 -3.97 -1.22
N ALA A 439 -13.49 -3.48 -0.32
CA ALA A 439 -13.85 -2.08 -0.23
C ALA A 439 -13.95 -1.63 1.24
N VAL A 440 -13.59 -0.39 1.50
CA VAL A 440 -13.70 0.27 2.80
C VAL A 440 -14.51 1.54 2.64
N LEU A 441 -15.47 1.76 3.55
CA LEU A 441 -16.27 2.98 3.67
C LEU A 441 -15.62 3.89 4.72
N VAL A 442 -15.26 5.08 4.28
CA VAL A 442 -14.64 6.12 5.11
C VAL A 442 -15.60 7.30 5.25
N LYS A 443 -15.62 7.91 6.43
CA LYS A 443 -16.37 9.15 6.70
C LYS A 443 -15.43 10.21 7.26
N VAL A 444 -15.57 11.45 6.77
CA VAL A 444 -14.97 12.66 7.34
C VAL A 444 -16.09 13.63 7.68
N GLY A 445 -16.05 14.24 8.87
CA GLY A 445 -17.09 15.16 9.38
C GLY A 445 -18.18 14.48 10.20
#